data_04d9d99a90954124dac70a12e4a592ea
#
_entry.id   04d9d99a90954124dac70a12e4a592ea
#
_cell.length_a   1.000
_cell.length_b   1.000
_cell.length_c   1.000
_cell.angle_alpha   90.00
_cell.angle_beta   90.00
_cell.angle_gamma   90.00
#
_symmetry.space_group_name_H-M   'P 1'
#
loop_
_entity.id
_entity.type
_entity.pdbx_description
1 polymer ?
#
loop_
_entity_poly.entity_id
_entity_poly.type
_entity_poly.pdbx_seq_one_letter_code
_entity_poly.pdbx_strand_id
1 'polypeptide(L)'
;MLRIGPGIPSAPAIRANAQVLARYAVACQEAGLVPVVRPEVTAAGSHSLGTCEAVTSLVLLEVMSELHEYGADFSGVVVTPAMVLPGAASGDGAAPCDVAEATFGALNGLPATVAGVAFGCGGQQPGRATANLAAMQRLPTIWPLTFCFGRALAGPALTAWRGDPGCWAAGQRALAHRVAMNVAALAGRYHSGLDLDIGPA
;
A
#
# COMPACT_ATOMS: atom_id res chain seq x y z
N MET A 1 -0.41 3.78 12.43
CA MET A 1 -1.54 3.00 11.85
C MET A 1 -2.85 3.50 12.46
N LEU A 2 -3.79 3.92 11.63
CA LEU A 2 -5.10 4.46 12.04
C LEU A 2 -6.20 3.44 11.75
N ARG A 3 -7.16 3.30 12.65
CA ARG A 3 -8.34 2.42 12.51
C ARG A 3 -9.57 3.25 12.19
N ILE A 4 -10.50 2.66 11.43
CA ILE A 4 -11.80 3.25 11.11
C ILE A 4 -12.88 2.61 11.98
N GLY A 5 -13.71 3.45 12.58
CA GLY A 5 -14.85 3.04 13.42
C GLY A 5 -15.66 4.24 13.89
N PRO A 6 -16.69 4.05 14.74
CA PRO A 6 -17.46 5.17 15.27
C PRO A 6 -16.56 6.19 15.99
N GLY A 7 -16.51 7.42 15.49
CA GLY A 7 -15.70 8.50 16.06
C GLY A 7 -14.18 8.37 15.90
N ILE A 8 -13.69 7.40 15.11
CA ILE A 8 -12.25 7.22 14.85
C ILE A 8 -11.97 7.02 13.35
N PRO A 9 -10.79 7.52 12.86
CA PRO A 9 -9.78 8.25 13.63
C PRO A 9 -10.27 9.66 14.00
N SER A 10 -9.91 10.15 15.18
CA SER A 10 -10.17 11.53 15.55
C SER A 10 -9.19 12.48 14.87
N ALA A 11 -9.59 13.73 14.63
CA ALA A 11 -8.70 14.73 14.03
C ALA A 11 -7.38 14.91 14.82
N PRO A 12 -7.36 14.98 16.17
CA PRO A 12 -6.11 15.01 16.91
C PRO A 12 -5.23 13.77 16.69
N ALA A 13 -5.82 12.58 16.54
CA ALA A 13 -5.06 11.37 16.28
C ALA A 13 -4.42 11.38 14.87
N ILE A 14 -5.13 11.87 13.87
CA ILE A 14 -4.60 12.04 12.52
C ILE A 14 -3.42 13.01 12.56
N ARG A 15 -3.59 14.20 13.14
CA ARG A 15 -2.55 15.22 13.24
C ARG A 15 -1.31 14.71 13.98
N ALA A 16 -1.48 14.07 15.14
CA ALA A 16 -0.36 13.56 15.91
C ALA A 16 0.47 12.51 15.11
N ASN A 17 -0.20 11.64 14.34
CA ASN A 17 0.49 10.69 13.47
C ASN A 17 1.20 11.40 12.30
N ALA A 18 0.57 12.41 11.68
CA ALA A 18 1.15 13.17 10.59
C ALA A 18 2.42 13.91 11.02
N GLN A 19 2.41 14.55 12.21
CA GLN A 19 3.59 15.21 12.79
C GLN A 19 4.76 14.26 13.04
N VAL A 20 4.49 13.04 13.50
CA VAL A 20 5.53 12.02 13.67
C VAL A 20 6.16 11.66 12.33
N LEU A 21 5.34 11.48 11.28
CA LEU A 21 5.81 11.16 9.93
C LEU A 21 6.61 12.32 9.32
N ALA A 22 6.18 13.56 9.54
CA ALA A 22 6.88 14.73 9.04
C ALA A 22 8.27 14.89 9.68
N ARG A 23 8.36 14.79 11.01
CA ARG A 23 9.66 14.83 11.72
C ARG A 23 10.58 13.70 11.28
N TYR A 24 10.05 12.49 11.09
CA TYR A 24 10.82 11.38 10.56
C TYR A 24 11.35 11.67 9.16
N ALA A 25 10.53 12.22 8.28
CA ALA A 25 10.92 12.52 6.90
C ALA A 25 12.05 13.55 6.85
N VAL A 26 11.93 14.65 7.58
CA VAL A 26 12.97 15.69 7.65
C VAL A 26 14.28 15.14 8.23
N ALA A 27 14.22 14.38 9.32
CA ALA A 27 15.40 13.76 9.89
C ALA A 27 16.11 12.79 8.93
N CYS A 28 15.35 12.05 8.10
CA CYS A 28 15.93 11.23 7.04
C CYS A 28 16.64 12.09 6.00
N GLN A 29 16.00 13.16 5.52
CA GLN A 29 16.58 14.05 4.51
C GLN A 29 17.82 14.77 5.01
N GLU A 30 17.83 15.26 6.25
CA GLU A 30 19.01 15.85 6.90
C GLU A 30 20.18 14.84 7.00
N ALA A 31 19.87 13.55 7.14
CA ALA A 31 20.86 12.48 7.13
C ALA A 31 21.25 12.00 5.72
N GLY A 32 20.76 12.63 4.65
CA GLY A 32 21.01 12.22 3.27
C GLY A 32 20.28 10.92 2.85
N LEU A 33 19.20 10.56 3.55
CA LEU A 33 18.38 9.37 3.29
C LEU A 33 17.05 9.76 2.61
N VAL A 34 16.54 8.88 1.77
CA VAL A 34 15.20 9.03 1.18
C VAL A 34 14.15 8.53 2.18
N PRO A 35 13.25 9.38 2.70
CA PRO A 35 12.18 8.96 3.59
C PRO A 35 11.11 8.18 2.83
N VAL A 36 10.73 7.02 3.35
CA VAL A 36 9.57 6.26 2.93
C VAL A 36 8.44 6.50 3.92
N VAL A 37 7.55 7.42 3.60
CA VAL A 37 6.47 7.88 4.49
C VAL A 37 5.26 6.98 4.34
N ARG A 38 4.85 6.33 5.45
CA ARG A 38 3.78 5.34 5.45
C ARG A 38 2.56 5.77 6.28
N PRO A 39 1.64 6.57 5.72
CA PRO A 39 0.35 6.84 6.35
C PRO A 39 -0.56 5.62 6.20
N GLU A 40 -0.60 4.77 7.21
CA GLU A 40 -1.33 3.50 7.15
C GLU A 40 -2.71 3.62 7.79
N VAL A 41 -3.76 3.52 6.95
CA VAL A 41 -5.15 3.30 7.37
C VAL A 41 -5.45 1.80 7.24
N THR A 42 -5.91 1.18 8.33
CA THR A 42 -6.14 -0.28 8.34
C THR A 42 -7.51 -0.66 7.81
N ALA A 43 -7.57 -1.75 7.05
CA ALA A 43 -8.83 -2.37 6.63
C ALA A 43 -9.52 -3.19 7.75
N ALA A 44 -9.03 -3.16 9.01
CA ALA A 44 -9.71 -3.82 10.13
C ALA A 44 -10.98 -3.03 10.50
N GLY A 45 -12.13 -3.70 10.48
CA GLY A 45 -13.42 -3.11 10.80
C GLY A 45 -14.50 -3.48 9.79
N SER A 46 -15.63 -2.79 9.84
CA SER A 46 -16.82 -3.02 9.01
C SER A 46 -17.20 -1.80 8.14
N HIS A 47 -16.24 -0.92 7.89
CA HIS A 47 -16.48 0.28 7.09
C HIS A 47 -16.60 -0.04 5.59
N SER A 48 -17.33 0.81 4.86
CA SER A 48 -17.45 0.72 3.40
C SER A 48 -16.17 1.18 2.69
N LEU A 49 -16.05 0.85 1.40
CA LEU A 49 -14.97 1.33 0.52
C LEU A 49 -14.91 2.87 0.53
N GLY A 50 -16.04 3.56 0.35
CA GLY A 50 -16.10 5.03 0.35
C GLY A 50 -15.73 5.65 1.68
N THR A 51 -16.06 5.00 2.81
CA THR A 51 -15.58 5.46 4.12
C THR A 51 -14.07 5.37 4.25
N CYS A 52 -13.48 4.28 3.77
CA CYS A 52 -12.02 4.10 3.75
C CYS A 52 -11.34 5.14 2.85
N GLU A 53 -11.91 5.43 1.68
CA GLU A 53 -11.44 6.47 0.76
C GLU A 53 -11.42 7.84 1.45
N ALA A 54 -12.55 8.25 2.03
CA ALA A 54 -12.68 9.55 2.70
C ALA A 54 -11.67 9.70 3.86
N VAL A 55 -11.52 8.67 4.69
CA VAL A 55 -10.54 8.69 5.80
C VAL A 55 -9.11 8.72 5.27
N THR A 56 -8.79 7.94 4.23
CA THR A 56 -7.45 7.92 3.64
C THR A 56 -7.10 9.27 3.02
N SER A 57 -8.05 9.91 2.33
CA SER A 57 -7.89 11.27 1.80
C SER A 57 -7.55 12.28 2.90
N LEU A 58 -8.32 12.27 4.00
CA LEU A 58 -8.08 13.16 5.14
C LEU A 58 -6.69 12.93 5.76
N VAL A 59 -6.30 11.67 5.93
CA VAL A 59 -5.00 11.31 6.49
C VAL A 59 -3.86 11.77 5.57
N LEU A 60 -3.99 11.57 4.27
CA LEU A 60 -2.97 12.00 3.30
C LEU A 60 -2.85 13.51 3.24
N LEU A 61 -3.96 14.24 3.22
CA LEU A 61 -3.95 15.72 3.25
C LEU A 61 -3.23 16.24 4.50
N GLU A 62 -3.54 15.71 5.68
CA GLU A 62 -2.88 16.13 6.93
C GLU A 62 -1.38 15.80 6.91
N VAL A 63 -1.00 14.61 6.40
CA VAL A 63 0.42 14.22 6.29
C VAL A 63 1.16 15.15 5.33
N MET A 64 0.56 15.51 4.17
CA MET A 64 1.19 16.44 3.24
C MET A 64 1.31 17.84 3.83
N SER A 65 0.29 18.30 4.58
CA SER A 65 0.34 19.59 5.29
C SER A 65 1.48 19.62 6.30
N GLU A 66 1.59 18.61 7.15
CA GLU A 66 2.65 18.56 8.17
C GLU A 66 4.05 18.40 7.53
N LEU A 67 4.19 17.62 6.45
CA LEU A 67 5.46 17.53 5.69
C LEU A 67 5.88 18.91 5.16
N HIS A 68 4.92 19.68 4.65
CA HIS A 68 5.18 21.04 4.17
C HIS A 68 5.60 21.98 5.31
N GLU A 69 4.86 21.97 6.42
CA GLU A 69 5.12 22.79 7.61
C GLU A 69 6.50 22.52 8.21
N TYR A 70 6.94 21.26 8.19
CA TYR A 70 8.29 20.87 8.65
C TYR A 70 9.39 21.09 7.60
N GLY A 71 9.05 21.56 6.39
CA GLY A 71 10.01 21.88 5.33
C GLY A 71 10.60 20.67 4.62
N ALA A 72 9.88 19.54 4.57
CA ALA A 72 10.33 18.38 3.80
C ALA A 72 10.33 18.66 2.30
N ASP A 73 11.38 18.24 1.60
CA ASP A 73 11.42 18.26 0.13
C ASP A 73 10.63 17.07 -0.42
N PHE A 74 9.46 17.36 -1.02
CA PHE A 74 8.60 16.35 -1.60
C PHE A 74 9.26 15.55 -2.72
N SER A 75 10.19 16.14 -3.47
CA SER A 75 10.88 15.45 -4.56
C SER A 75 11.79 14.32 -4.06
N GLY A 76 12.12 14.33 -2.79
CA GLY A 76 12.85 13.28 -2.10
C GLY A 76 11.97 12.34 -1.25
N VAL A 77 10.63 12.43 -1.32
CA VAL A 77 9.73 11.60 -0.50
C VAL A 77 9.06 10.50 -1.32
N VAL A 78 9.14 9.26 -0.86
CA VAL A 78 8.31 8.16 -1.35
C VAL A 78 7.13 7.96 -0.39
N VAL A 79 5.89 8.03 -0.90
CA VAL A 79 4.68 7.79 -0.09
C VAL A 79 4.24 6.35 -0.22
N THR A 80 3.95 5.70 0.92
CA THR A 80 3.53 4.29 0.96
C THR A 80 2.14 4.16 1.61
N PRO A 81 1.05 4.57 0.93
CA PRO A 81 -0.29 4.39 1.44
C PRO A 81 -0.71 2.92 1.37
N ALA A 82 -1.61 2.50 2.25
CA ALA A 82 -2.35 1.27 2.02
C ALA A 82 -3.34 1.48 0.86
N MET A 83 -3.66 0.41 0.12
CA MET A 83 -4.78 0.44 -0.81
C MET A 83 -6.09 0.72 -0.06
N VAL A 84 -6.97 1.51 -0.64
CA VAL A 84 -8.31 1.74 -0.10
C VAL A 84 -9.14 0.48 -0.25
N LEU A 85 -9.64 -0.04 0.88
CA LEU A 85 -10.35 -1.32 0.94
C LEU A 85 -11.59 -1.20 1.82
N PRO A 86 -12.66 -1.94 1.55
CA PRO A 86 -13.71 -2.12 2.54
C PRO A 86 -13.15 -2.85 3.76
N GLY A 87 -13.77 -2.63 4.90
CA GLY A 87 -13.39 -3.29 6.15
C GLY A 87 -13.52 -4.81 6.05
N ALA A 88 -12.57 -5.54 6.59
CA ALA A 88 -12.55 -7.00 6.51
C ALA A 88 -13.79 -7.68 7.12
N ALA A 89 -14.51 -7.00 8.00
CA ALA A 89 -15.77 -7.46 8.62
C ALA A 89 -17.02 -6.83 7.99
N SER A 90 -16.92 -6.06 6.90
CA SER A 90 -18.09 -5.46 6.23
C SER A 90 -18.91 -6.49 5.47
N GLY A 91 -18.28 -7.58 5.04
CA GLY A 91 -18.88 -8.52 4.09
C GLY A 91 -18.90 -8.01 2.64
N ASP A 92 -18.48 -6.79 2.39
CA ASP A 92 -18.47 -6.18 1.07
C ASP A 92 -17.27 -6.69 0.25
N GLY A 93 -17.55 -7.20 -0.95
CA GLY A 93 -16.52 -7.42 -1.97
C GLY A 93 -16.38 -6.16 -2.82
N ALA A 94 -15.15 -5.66 -3.03
CA ALA A 94 -14.90 -4.60 -4.00
C ALA A 94 -14.11 -5.17 -5.18
N ALA A 95 -14.52 -4.90 -6.44
CA ALA A 95 -13.73 -5.33 -7.59
C ALA A 95 -12.38 -4.60 -7.64
N PRO A 96 -11.36 -5.15 -8.31
CA PRO A 96 -10.07 -4.47 -8.44
C PRO A 96 -10.15 -3.06 -9.05
N CYS A 97 -11.09 -2.82 -9.97
CA CYS A 97 -11.35 -1.49 -10.52
C CYS A 97 -11.86 -0.52 -9.46
N ASP A 98 -12.80 -0.93 -8.61
CA ASP A 98 -13.36 -0.08 -7.56
C ASP A 98 -12.29 0.29 -6.52
N VAL A 99 -11.43 -0.68 -6.15
CA VAL A 99 -10.28 -0.45 -5.25
C VAL A 99 -9.28 0.53 -5.88
N ALA A 100 -9.02 0.39 -7.17
CA ALA A 100 -8.11 1.27 -7.89
C ALA A 100 -8.66 2.70 -7.94
N GLU A 101 -9.91 2.88 -8.35
CA GLU A 101 -10.58 4.19 -8.42
C GLU A 101 -10.62 4.89 -7.06
N ALA A 102 -11.07 4.19 -6.01
CA ALA A 102 -11.12 4.72 -4.65
C ALA A 102 -9.72 5.06 -4.12
N THR A 103 -8.71 4.21 -4.43
CA THR A 103 -7.33 4.50 -4.01
C THR A 103 -6.79 5.74 -4.70
N PHE A 104 -7.01 5.89 -6.00
CA PHE A 104 -6.60 7.09 -6.73
C PHE A 104 -7.39 8.33 -6.30
N GLY A 105 -8.69 8.20 -6.00
CA GLY A 105 -9.48 9.26 -5.39
C GLY A 105 -8.85 9.79 -4.11
N ALA A 106 -8.37 8.88 -3.26
CA ALA A 106 -7.68 9.26 -2.03
C ALA A 106 -6.31 9.93 -2.27
N LEU A 107 -5.64 9.67 -3.39
CA LEU A 107 -4.34 10.28 -3.73
C LEU A 107 -4.45 11.71 -4.30
N ASN A 108 -5.64 12.21 -4.62
CA ASN A 108 -5.83 13.52 -5.23
C ASN A 108 -5.22 14.70 -4.45
N GLY A 109 -4.95 14.52 -3.17
CA GLY A 109 -4.29 15.52 -2.34
C GLY A 109 -2.75 15.44 -2.33
N LEU A 110 -2.14 14.49 -3.04
CA LEU A 110 -0.68 14.38 -3.10
C LEU A 110 -0.09 15.39 -4.07
N PRO A 111 0.97 16.14 -3.69
CA PRO A 111 1.71 17.00 -4.59
C PRO A 111 2.29 16.22 -5.79
N ALA A 112 2.23 16.83 -6.98
CA ALA A 112 2.81 16.24 -8.19
C ALA A 112 4.34 16.00 -8.07
N THR A 113 4.99 16.71 -7.17
CA THR A 113 6.44 16.65 -6.93
C THR A 113 6.88 15.47 -6.09
N VAL A 114 5.96 14.69 -5.48
CA VAL A 114 6.30 13.47 -4.74
C VAL A 114 7.07 12.50 -5.65
N ALA A 115 8.19 11.96 -5.14
CA ALA A 115 9.10 11.11 -5.91
C ALA A 115 8.44 9.83 -6.46
N GLY A 116 7.45 9.28 -5.74
CA GLY A 116 6.69 8.13 -6.19
C GLY A 116 5.77 7.55 -5.12
N VAL A 117 4.91 6.63 -5.53
CA VAL A 117 3.94 5.96 -4.65
C VAL A 117 4.19 4.45 -4.65
N ALA A 118 4.43 3.90 -3.45
CA ALA A 118 4.66 2.47 -3.23
C ALA A 118 3.49 1.89 -2.42
N PHE A 119 2.52 1.25 -3.06
CA PHE A 119 1.32 0.76 -2.37
C PHE A 119 1.61 -0.33 -1.34
N GLY A 120 1.05 -0.18 -0.13
CA GLY A 120 0.96 -1.25 0.86
C GLY A 120 -0.19 -2.21 0.53
N CYS A 121 -0.04 -3.50 0.83
CA CYS A 121 -1.09 -4.49 0.53
C CYS A 121 -2.33 -4.42 1.45
N GLY A 122 -2.31 -3.64 2.54
CA GLY A 122 -3.47 -3.50 3.44
C GLY A 122 -3.93 -4.81 4.12
N GLY A 123 -3.07 -5.84 4.16
CA GLY A 123 -3.42 -7.15 4.74
C GLY A 123 -4.14 -8.10 3.79
N GLN A 124 -4.26 -7.77 2.52
CA GLN A 124 -4.89 -8.60 1.49
C GLN A 124 -4.15 -9.92 1.25
N GLN A 125 -4.89 -10.90 0.73
CA GLN A 125 -4.32 -12.12 0.17
C GLN A 125 -3.43 -11.79 -1.04
N PRO A 126 -2.35 -12.56 -1.29
CA PRO A 126 -1.34 -12.26 -2.31
C PRO A 126 -1.91 -11.96 -3.70
N GLY A 127 -2.72 -12.87 -4.25
CA GLY A 127 -3.31 -12.70 -5.59
C GLY A 127 -4.25 -11.50 -5.67
N ARG A 128 -4.99 -11.21 -4.59
CA ARG A 128 -5.88 -10.04 -4.52
C ARG A 128 -5.08 -8.73 -4.54
N ALA A 129 -4.01 -8.65 -3.76
CA ALA A 129 -3.13 -7.48 -3.74
C ALA A 129 -2.51 -7.22 -5.12
N THR A 130 -2.09 -8.29 -5.81
CA THR A 130 -1.53 -8.21 -7.17
C THR A 130 -2.59 -7.77 -8.20
N ALA A 131 -3.82 -8.30 -8.11
CA ALA A 131 -4.91 -7.91 -9.00
C ALA A 131 -5.28 -6.42 -8.84
N ASN A 132 -5.34 -5.94 -7.61
CA ASN A 132 -5.59 -4.53 -7.32
C ASN A 132 -4.44 -3.64 -7.83
N LEU A 133 -3.18 -4.05 -7.64
CA LEU A 133 -2.02 -3.35 -8.19
C LEU A 133 -2.09 -3.27 -9.73
N ALA A 134 -2.48 -4.36 -10.40
CA ALA A 134 -2.65 -4.38 -11.84
C ALA A 134 -3.78 -3.45 -12.32
N ALA A 135 -4.87 -3.33 -11.56
CA ALA A 135 -5.95 -2.40 -11.87
C ALA A 135 -5.48 -0.94 -11.76
N MET A 136 -4.65 -0.63 -10.75
CA MET A 136 -4.08 0.71 -10.59
C MET A 136 -3.19 1.14 -11.77
N GLN A 137 -2.46 0.22 -12.38
CA GLN A 137 -1.61 0.52 -13.54
C GLN A 137 -2.41 0.90 -14.80
N ARG A 138 -3.72 0.68 -14.83
CA ARG A 138 -4.60 1.07 -15.94
C ARG A 138 -5.12 2.50 -15.83
N LEU A 139 -4.97 3.10 -14.66
CA LEU A 139 -5.40 4.47 -14.42
C LEU A 139 -4.26 5.45 -14.73
N PRO A 140 -4.57 6.62 -15.31
CA PRO A 140 -3.56 7.63 -15.57
C PRO A 140 -3.00 8.16 -14.25
N THR A 141 -1.69 8.27 -14.17
CA THR A 141 -0.98 8.77 -13.00
C THR A 141 0.20 9.65 -13.41
N ILE A 142 0.51 10.62 -12.55
CA ILE A 142 1.68 11.50 -12.70
C ILE A 142 2.88 10.99 -11.89
N TRP A 143 2.66 10.06 -10.94
CA TRP A 143 3.73 9.50 -10.13
C TRP A 143 4.16 8.13 -10.63
N PRO A 144 5.45 7.80 -10.54
CA PRO A 144 5.89 6.41 -10.64
C PRO A 144 5.20 5.55 -9.56
N LEU A 145 4.63 4.41 -9.97
CA LEU A 145 3.97 3.48 -9.07
C LEU A 145 4.82 2.24 -8.82
N THR A 146 4.80 1.75 -7.59
CA THR A 146 5.40 0.47 -7.22
C THR A 146 4.64 -0.17 -6.06
N PHE A 147 5.13 -1.27 -5.50
CA PHE A 147 4.55 -1.96 -4.37
C PHE A 147 5.54 -2.09 -3.20
N CYS A 148 5.01 -2.01 -1.99
CA CYS A 148 5.72 -2.27 -0.74
C CYS A 148 4.93 -3.31 0.06
N PHE A 149 4.90 -4.54 -0.44
CA PHE A 149 4.14 -5.63 0.18
C PHE A 149 5.02 -6.41 1.16
N GLY A 150 4.52 -6.61 2.37
CA GLY A 150 5.13 -7.48 3.37
C GLY A 150 4.55 -8.90 3.27
N ARG A 151 3.46 -9.15 3.99
CA ARG A 151 2.83 -10.49 4.09
C ARG A 151 2.38 -11.07 2.74
N ALA A 152 1.95 -10.24 1.83
CA ALA A 152 1.53 -10.69 0.50
C ALA A 152 2.71 -11.25 -0.35
N LEU A 153 3.95 -10.89 -0.04
CA LEU A 153 5.15 -11.51 -0.62
C LEU A 153 5.68 -12.65 0.25
N ALA A 154 5.98 -12.35 1.51
CA ALA A 154 6.68 -13.27 2.39
C ALA A 154 5.79 -14.41 2.91
N GLY A 155 4.47 -14.21 3.02
CA GLY A 155 3.56 -15.23 3.56
C GLY A 155 3.62 -16.56 2.82
N PRO A 156 3.43 -16.61 1.49
CA PRO A 156 3.57 -17.84 0.72
C PRO A 156 4.95 -18.48 0.83
N ALA A 157 6.01 -17.69 0.87
CA ALA A 157 7.37 -18.18 1.03
C ALA A 157 7.57 -18.84 2.40
N LEU A 158 7.11 -18.21 3.48
CA LEU A 158 7.17 -18.75 4.83
C LEU A 158 6.34 -20.04 4.96
N THR A 159 5.16 -20.07 4.33
CA THR A 159 4.32 -21.28 4.29
C THR A 159 4.99 -22.43 3.55
N ALA A 160 5.67 -22.16 2.44
CA ALA A 160 6.40 -23.17 1.69
C ALA A 160 7.68 -23.64 2.39
N TRP A 161 8.39 -22.73 3.05
CA TRP A 161 9.62 -23.02 3.79
C TRP A 161 9.37 -23.76 5.10
N ARG A 162 8.35 -23.39 5.88
CA ARG A 162 7.95 -23.97 7.17
C ARG A 162 9.04 -23.96 8.26
N GLY A 163 10.14 -23.21 8.08
CA GLY A 163 11.30 -23.27 8.98
C GLY A 163 12.17 -24.51 8.80
N ASP A 164 11.92 -25.31 7.77
CA ASP A 164 12.65 -26.55 7.46
C ASP A 164 13.75 -26.27 6.42
N PRO A 165 15.05 -26.53 6.73
CA PRO A 165 16.14 -26.41 5.77
C PRO A 165 15.92 -27.21 4.48
N GLY A 166 15.26 -28.37 4.54
CA GLY A 166 14.92 -29.17 3.35
C GLY A 166 13.91 -28.51 2.43
N CYS A 167 13.15 -27.53 2.94
CA CYS A 167 12.16 -26.76 2.19
C CYS A 167 12.65 -25.36 1.74
N TRP A 168 13.94 -25.04 1.92
CA TRP A 168 14.52 -23.75 1.59
C TRP A 168 14.23 -23.33 0.14
N ALA A 169 14.53 -24.21 -0.82
CA ALA A 169 14.30 -23.94 -2.23
C ALA A 169 12.82 -23.72 -2.58
N ALA A 170 11.89 -24.38 -1.90
CA ALA A 170 10.46 -24.17 -2.07
C ALA A 170 10.05 -22.75 -1.60
N GLY A 171 10.56 -22.31 -0.46
CA GLY A 171 10.36 -20.94 0.04
C GLY A 171 10.89 -19.88 -0.93
N GLN A 172 12.10 -20.07 -1.47
CA GLN A 172 12.68 -19.16 -2.45
C GLN A 172 11.86 -19.09 -3.74
N ARG A 173 11.40 -20.22 -4.29
CA ARG A 173 10.54 -20.25 -5.48
C ARG A 173 9.21 -19.53 -5.23
N ALA A 174 8.59 -19.75 -4.09
CA ALA A 174 7.34 -19.09 -3.74
C ALA A 174 7.51 -17.55 -3.65
N LEU A 175 8.63 -17.08 -3.07
CA LEU A 175 8.92 -15.64 -3.03
C LEU A 175 9.16 -15.09 -4.44
N ALA A 176 10.00 -15.75 -5.24
CA ALA A 176 10.32 -15.34 -6.60
C ALA A 176 9.06 -15.28 -7.47
N HIS A 177 8.16 -16.26 -7.35
CA HIS A 177 6.87 -16.24 -8.03
C HIS A 177 6.04 -15.01 -7.64
N ARG A 178 5.88 -14.71 -6.35
CA ARG A 178 5.11 -13.53 -5.91
C ARG A 178 5.72 -12.22 -6.39
N VAL A 179 7.04 -12.11 -6.41
CA VAL A 179 7.73 -10.94 -6.96
C VAL A 179 7.45 -10.82 -8.46
N ALA A 180 7.58 -11.91 -9.21
CA ALA A 180 7.30 -11.93 -10.65
C ALA A 180 5.86 -11.50 -10.98
N MET A 181 4.86 -11.97 -10.21
CA MET A 181 3.46 -11.57 -10.39
C MET A 181 3.25 -10.08 -10.17
N ASN A 182 3.85 -9.49 -9.14
CA ASN A 182 3.73 -8.06 -8.89
C ASN A 182 4.49 -7.22 -9.92
N VAL A 183 5.63 -7.67 -10.41
CA VAL A 183 6.34 -7.05 -11.54
C VAL A 183 5.50 -7.12 -12.83
N ALA A 184 4.84 -8.25 -13.09
CA ALA A 184 3.92 -8.38 -14.21
C ALA A 184 2.73 -7.42 -14.07
N ALA A 185 2.21 -7.21 -12.85
CA ALA A 185 1.16 -6.24 -12.57
C ALA A 185 1.61 -4.81 -12.89
N LEU A 186 2.79 -4.39 -12.43
CA LEU A 186 3.36 -3.07 -12.75
C LEU A 186 3.57 -2.88 -14.25
N ALA A 187 3.88 -3.95 -14.98
CA ALA A 187 4.08 -3.92 -16.43
C ALA A 187 2.77 -4.05 -17.24
N GLY A 188 1.60 -4.06 -16.57
CA GLY A 188 0.30 -4.21 -17.23
C GLY A 188 0.04 -5.58 -17.85
N ARG A 189 0.82 -6.61 -17.50
CA ARG A 189 0.78 -7.96 -18.08
C ARG A 189 0.14 -9.01 -17.17
N TYR A 190 -0.24 -8.62 -15.95
CA TYR A 190 -0.82 -9.55 -15.00
C TYR A 190 -2.27 -9.91 -15.36
N HIS A 191 -2.59 -11.19 -15.25
CA HIS A 191 -3.92 -11.77 -15.22
C HIS A 191 -3.96 -12.93 -14.22
N SER A 192 -5.12 -13.27 -13.69
CA SER A 192 -5.25 -14.28 -12.61
C SER A 192 -4.76 -15.68 -13.00
N GLY A 193 -4.76 -16.02 -14.30
CA GLY A 193 -4.20 -17.28 -14.79
C GLY A 193 -2.71 -17.45 -14.54
N LEU A 194 -1.94 -16.36 -14.49
CA LEU A 194 -0.51 -16.42 -14.17
C LEU A 194 -0.23 -16.88 -12.73
N ASP A 195 -1.16 -16.64 -11.79
CA ASP A 195 -1.01 -17.10 -10.41
C ASP A 195 -1.14 -18.63 -10.26
N LEU A 196 -1.71 -19.31 -11.26
CA LEU A 196 -1.92 -20.76 -11.29
C LEU A 196 -0.71 -21.51 -11.87
N ASP A 197 0.16 -20.85 -12.62
CA ASP A 197 1.38 -21.40 -13.22
C ASP A 197 2.54 -21.51 -12.19
N ILE A 198 2.25 -22.04 -11.03
CA ILE A 198 3.30 -22.54 -10.16
C ILE A 198 3.71 -23.88 -10.75
N GLY A 199 4.72 -23.85 -11.64
CA GLY A 199 5.27 -25.06 -12.22
C GLY A 199 5.59 -26.12 -11.16
N PRO A 200 5.65 -27.41 -11.56
CA PRO A 200 5.73 -28.51 -10.60
C PRO A 200 6.91 -28.38 -9.64
N ALA A 201 6.65 -28.84 -8.41
CA ALA A 201 7.58 -28.87 -7.29
C ALA A 201 8.85 -29.66 -7.61
#